data_bb8b47129a01f5aa29822bce5bf51224
#
_entry.id   bb8b47129a01f5aa29822bce5bf51224
#
_cell.length_a   1.000
_cell.length_b   1.000
_cell.length_c   1.000
_cell.angle_alpha   90.00
_cell.angle_beta   90.00
_cell.angle_gamma   90.00
#
_symmetry.space_group_name_H-M   'P 1'
#
loop_
_entity.id
_entity.type
_entity.pdbx_description
1 polymer ?
#
loop_
_entity_poly.entity_id
_entity_poly.type
_entity_poly.pdbx_seq_one_letter_code
_entity_poly.pdbx_strand_id
1 'polypeptide(L)'
;HKEEILHTFPFPVEKADELLAFCVAENKRISEIVYENEKTMRSEEEIHNELLRIWDTMLECMYIGCHSEGILPGGLNVRRRAYDMHKNLIGVLPYEDPYSWLQIIRQTEVKFRQILKWVSCFALAVNEVNASLGRVVTAPTNGSAGVIPAVLMYYLVIENHKAGEKEIKQFLMVAGEIGSIFKKGATISAAMGGCQAEIGVSSAMAAAASNQVFGGSPQQ
;
A
#
# COMPACT_ATOMS: atom_id res chain seq x y z
N HIS A 1 29.37 21.56 6.88
CA HIS A 1 28.03 22.05 7.28
C HIS A 1 27.15 22.07 6.04
N LYS A 2 26.31 21.05 5.87
CA LYS A 2 25.14 21.16 5.00
C LYS A 2 24.14 22.00 5.79
N GLU A 3 23.77 23.15 5.26
CA GLU A 3 22.61 23.89 5.75
C GLU A 3 21.39 22.95 5.58
N GLU A 4 20.82 22.52 6.69
CA GLU A 4 19.49 21.93 6.69
C GLU A 4 18.53 23.01 6.22
N ILE A 5 18.09 22.93 4.99
CA ILE A 5 16.99 23.75 4.50
C ILE A 5 15.79 23.31 5.31
N LEU A 6 15.42 24.09 6.31
CA LEU A 6 14.17 23.92 7.05
C LEU A 6 13.01 24.17 6.09
N HIS A 7 12.51 23.10 5.47
CA HIS A 7 11.29 23.19 4.68
C HIS A 7 10.13 23.51 5.62
N THR A 8 9.56 24.70 5.48
CA THR A 8 8.35 25.07 6.20
C THR A 8 7.16 24.54 5.40
N PHE A 9 6.55 23.47 5.89
CA PHE A 9 5.32 22.93 5.30
C PHE A 9 4.14 23.88 5.52
N PRO A 10 3.25 24.08 4.54
CA PRO A 10 1.98 24.80 4.72
C PRO A 10 1.13 24.20 5.83
N PHE A 11 1.17 22.89 5.95
CA PHE A 11 0.39 22.11 6.93
C PHE A 11 1.33 21.18 7.71
N PRO A 12 2.06 21.69 8.73
CA PRO A 12 2.95 20.87 9.53
C PRO A 12 2.15 19.91 10.40
N VAL A 13 2.20 18.61 10.11
CA VAL A 13 1.49 17.56 10.83
C VAL A 13 2.45 16.77 11.70
N GLU A 14 2.23 16.80 13.01
CA GLU A 14 2.92 15.96 13.98
C GLU A 14 1.99 14.91 14.61
N LYS A 15 0.68 15.22 14.67
CA LYS A 15 -0.36 14.38 15.28
C LYS A 15 -1.62 14.31 14.41
N ALA A 16 -2.41 13.28 14.65
CA ALA A 16 -3.67 13.08 13.94
C ALA A 16 -4.68 14.25 14.13
N ASP A 17 -4.73 14.83 15.33
CA ASP A 17 -5.62 15.95 15.62
C ASP A 17 -5.30 17.18 14.78
N GLU A 18 -4.01 17.44 14.54
CA GLU A 18 -3.56 18.56 13.70
C GLU A 18 -3.94 18.31 12.23
N LEU A 19 -3.75 17.08 11.73
CA LEU A 19 -4.17 16.70 10.39
C LEU A 19 -5.68 16.93 10.19
N LEU A 20 -6.50 16.48 11.14
CA LEU A 20 -7.94 16.70 11.10
C LEU A 20 -8.29 18.18 11.17
N ALA A 21 -7.62 18.97 12.02
CA ALA A 21 -7.84 20.40 12.11
C ALA A 21 -7.55 21.11 10.79
N PHE A 22 -6.47 20.76 10.08
CA PHE A 22 -6.17 21.30 8.76
C PHE A 22 -7.21 20.89 7.72
N CYS A 23 -7.63 19.62 7.72
CA CYS A 23 -8.67 19.14 6.81
C CYS A 23 -9.99 19.94 6.97
N VAL A 24 -10.38 20.22 8.23
CA VAL A 24 -11.61 21.00 8.54
C VAL A 24 -11.43 22.47 8.15
N ALA A 25 -10.32 23.10 8.55
CA ALA A 25 -10.07 24.51 8.30
C ALA A 25 -10.02 24.86 6.81
N GLU A 26 -9.40 24.01 6.02
CA GLU A 26 -9.21 24.18 4.58
C GLU A 26 -10.33 23.55 3.73
N ASN A 27 -11.25 22.82 4.37
CA ASN A 27 -12.26 22.01 3.68
C ASN A 27 -11.60 21.07 2.63
N LYS A 28 -10.49 20.43 3.00
CA LYS A 28 -9.71 19.55 2.16
C LYS A 28 -9.69 18.13 2.69
N ARG A 29 -9.45 17.18 1.79
CA ARG A 29 -9.21 15.77 2.13
C ARG A 29 -7.76 15.58 2.58
N ILE A 30 -7.48 14.48 3.27
CA ILE A 30 -6.12 14.16 3.75
C ILE A 30 -5.11 14.17 2.61
N SER A 31 -5.42 13.52 1.48
CA SER A 31 -4.51 13.49 0.33
C SER A 31 -4.22 14.88 -0.25
N GLU A 32 -5.14 15.82 -0.16
CA GLU A 32 -4.94 17.18 -0.64
C GLU A 32 -4.02 17.98 0.29
N ILE A 33 -4.15 17.79 1.61
CA ILE A 33 -3.22 18.36 2.60
C ILE A 33 -1.79 17.84 2.37
N VAL A 34 -1.65 16.53 2.19
CA VAL A 34 -0.35 15.89 1.91
C VAL A 34 0.24 16.41 0.59
N TYR A 35 -0.58 16.50 -0.45
CA TYR A 35 -0.14 16.99 -1.77
C TYR A 35 0.39 18.42 -1.70
N GLU A 36 -0.26 19.32 -0.96
CA GLU A 36 0.22 20.68 -0.77
C GLU A 36 1.58 20.73 -0.04
N ASN A 37 1.78 19.87 0.95
CA ASN A 37 3.07 19.74 1.62
C ASN A 37 4.15 19.22 0.66
N GLU A 38 3.87 18.18 -0.12
CA GLU A 38 4.82 17.60 -1.08
C GLU A 38 5.25 18.60 -2.16
N LYS A 39 4.36 19.47 -2.63
CA LYS A 39 4.67 20.51 -3.63
C LYS A 39 5.73 21.52 -3.16
N THR A 40 5.98 21.64 -1.89
CA THR A 40 7.05 22.50 -1.38
C THR A 40 8.45 21.91 -1.59
N MET A 41 8.54 20.61 -1.82
CA MET A 41 9.80 19.89 -1.95
C MET A 41 10.05 19.35 -3.36
N ARG A 42 8.98 19.13 -4.13
CA ARG A 42 9.00 18.45 -5.43
C ARG A 42 8.06 19.11 -6.41
N SER A 43 8.34 18.99 -7.69
CA SER A 43 7.37 19.36 -8.74
C SER A 43 6.18 18.39 -8.76
N GLU A 44 5.06 18.83 -9.33
CA GLU A 44 3.87 17.99 -9.50
C GLU A 44 4.15 16.74 -10.35
N GLU A 45 5.03 16.87 -11.35
CA GLU A 45 5.47 15.76 -12.19
C GLU A 45 6.29 14.73 -11.39
N GLU A 46 7.22 15.20 -10.55
CA GLU A 46 7.99 14.31 -9.67
C GLU A 46 7.12 13.58 -8.67
N ILE A 47 6.14 14.26 -8.04
CA ILE A 47 5.19 13.64 -7.12
C ILE A 47 4.39 12.55 -7.85
N HIS A 48 3.88 12.86 -9.04
CA HIS A 48 3.15 11.91 -9.86
C HIS A 48 3.98 10.67 -10.18
N ASN A 49 5.18 10.87 -10.73
CA ASN A 49 6.04 9.79 -11.17
C ASN A 49 6.52 8.90 -10.00
N GLU A 50 6.87 9.51 -8.85
CA GLU A 50 7.33 8.76 -7.69
C GLU A 50 6.21 7.93 -7.04
N LEU A 51 4.99 8.46 -6.96
CA LEU A 51 3.84 7.68 -6.46
C LEU A 51 3.50 6.51 -7.38
N LEU A 52 3.54 6.71 -8.70
CA LEU A 52 3.33 5.61 -9.63
C LEU A 52 4.47 4.59 -9.60
N ARG A 53 5.72 5.03 -9.43
CA ARG A 53 6.86 4.12 -9.25
C ARG A 53 6.73 3.25 -8.00
N ILE A 54 6.16 3.80 -6.91
CA ILE A 54 5.84 3.00 -5.70
C ILE A 54 4.79 1.95 -6.04
N TRP A 55 3.72 2.35 -6.72
CA TRP A 55 2.68 1.41 -7.16
C TRP A 55 3.21 0.31 -8.08
N ASP A 56 4.00 0.67 -9.09
CA ASP A 56 4.59 -0.28 -10.02
C ASP A 56 5.43 -1.33 -9.31
N THR A 57 6.22 -0.89 -8.31
CA THR A 57 7.01 -1.80 -7.48
C THR A 57 6.12 -2.73 -6.65
N MET A 58 5.01 -2.24 -6.11
CA MET A 58 4.03 -3.06 -5.38
C MET A 58 3.36 -4.09 -6.29
N LEU A 59 2.93 -3.66 -7.48
CA LEU A 59 2.28 -4.51 -8.47
C LEU A 59 3.22 -5.60 -8.98
N GLU A 60 4.45 -5.24 -9.35
CA GLU A 60 5.49 -6.17 -9.76
C GLU A 60 5.80 -7.20 -8.67
N CYS A 61 5.92 -6.75 -7.42
CA CYS A 61 6.17 -7.62 -6.28
C CYS A 61 5.06 -8.65 -6.10
N MET A 62 3.79 -8.24 -6.15
CA MET A 62 2.65 -9.16 -6.07
C MET A 62 2.63 -10.14 -7.25
N TYR A 63 2.91 -9.64 -8.45
CA TYR A 63 3.00 -10.48 -9.65
C TYR A 63 4.07 -11.56 -9.50
N ILE A 64 5.29 -11.19 -9.13
CA ILE A 64 6.39 -12.15 -8.90
C ILE A 64 6.00 -13.19 -7.85
N GLY A 65 5.47 -12.77 -6.72
CA GLY A 65 5.07 -13.70 -5.64
C GLY A 65 3.97 -14.66 -6.06
N CYS A 66 3.00 -14.21 -6.84
CA CYS A 66 1.91 -15.05 -7.38
C CYS A 66 2.40 -16.05 -8.45
N HIS A 67 3.56 -15.82 -9.06
CA HIS A 67 4.12 -16.68 -10.13
C HIS A 67 5.37 -17.46 -9.70
N SER A 68 5.76 -17.37 -8.43
CA SER A 68 6.92 -18.08 -7.90
C SER A 68 6.51 -19.35 -7.15
N GLU A 69 7.01 -20.49 -7.61
CA GLU A 69 6.78 -21.81 -7.01
C GLU A 69 7.91 -22.23 -6.06
N GLY A 70 7.70 -23.35 -5.35
CA GLY A 70 8.73 -24.06 -4.60
C GLY A 70 8.80 -23.70 -3.13
N ILE A 71 10.01 -23.67 -2.59
CA ILE A 71 10.31 -23.48 -1.17
C ILE A 71 11.00 -22.14 -0.98
N LEU A 72 10.66 -21.43 0.10
CA LEU A 72 11.35 -20.20 0.48
C LEU A 72 12.80 -20.51 0.88
N PRO A 73 13.74 -19.59 0.61
CA PRO A 73 15.12 -19.76 1.04
C PRO A 73 15.23 -19.83 2.57
N GLY A 74 16.21 -20.57 3.08
CA GLY A 74 16.45 -20.79 4.51
C GLY A 74 16.24 -22.26 4.93
N GLY A 75 16.58 -22.57 6.18
CA GLY A 75 16.62 -23.93 6.68
C GLY A 75 15.26 -24.54 7.09
N LEU A 76 14.15 -23.76 7.03
CA LEU A 76 12.84 -24.17 7.57
C LEU A 76 11.96 -24.92 6.54
N ASN A 77 12.38 -25.04 5.28
CA ASN A 77 11.63 -25.69 4.20
C ASN A 77 10.18 -25.17 4.04
N VAL A 78 9.96 -23.87 4.20
CA VAL A 78 8.63 -23.25 4.10
C VAL A 78 8.19 -23.24 2.64
N ARG A 79 7.08 -23.93 2.34
CA ARG A 79 6.51 -23.95 0.99
C ARG A 79 5.83 -22.60 0.66
N ARG A 80 6.05 -22.13 -0.57
CA ARG A 80 5.31 -20.98 -1.13
C ARG A 80 3.84 -21.36 -1.31
N ARG A 81 2.96 -20.45 -0.93
CA ARG A 81 1.50 -20.65 -0.94
C ARG A 81 0.77 -19.69 -1.89
N ALA A 82 1.35 -18.51 -2.14
CA ALA A 82 0.74 -17.50 -2.98
C ALA A 82 0.47 -18.02 -4.39
N TYR A 83 1.40 -18.76 -4.99
CA TYR A 83 1.25 -19.39 -6.29
C TYR A 83 0.06 -20.33 -6.37
N ASP A 84 -0.07 -21.27 -5.43
CA ASP A 84 -1.18 -22.24 -5.41
C ASP A 84 -2.52 -21.53 -5.23
N MET A 85 -2.57 -20.49 -4.37
CA MET A 85 -3.78 -19.68 -4.18
C MET A 85 -4.16 -18.93 -5.44
N HIS A 86 -3.19 -18.26 -6.07
CA HIS A 86 -3.38 -17.49 -7.28
C HIS A 86 -3.89 -18.37 -8.43
N LYS A 87 -3.25 -19.51 -8.67
CA LYS A 87 -3.64 -20.48 -9.70
C LYS A 87 -5.09 -20.96 -9.58
N ASN A 88 -5.58 -21.07 -8.34
CA ASN A 88 -6.97 -21.47 -8.07
C ASN A 88 -7.98 -20.30 -8.20
N LEU A 89 -7.52 -19.06 -8.29
CA LEU A 89 -8.37 -17.87 -8.31
C LEU A 89 -8.45 -17.22 -9.69
N ILE A 90 -7.35 -17.19 -10.47
CA ILE A 90 -7.21 -16.37 -11.69
C ILE A 90 -7.95 -16.93 -12.90
N GLY A 91 -8.27 -18.22 -12.96
CA GLY A 91 -8.84 -18.83 -14.16
C GLY A 91 -7.80 -19.10 -15.25
N VAL A 92 -8.24 -19.10 -16.53
CA VAL A 92 -7.44 -19.55 -17.68
C VAL A 92 -7.13 -18.48 -18.72
N LEU A 93 -7.48 -17.22 -18.48
CA LEU A 93 -7.25 -16.14 -19.44
C LEU A 93 -5.76 -15.78 -19.50
N PRO A 94 -5.17 -15.60 -20.69
CA PRO A 94 -3.76 -15.30 -20.84
C PRO A 94 -3.43 -13.85 -20.46
N TYR A 95 -2.23 -13.65 -19.91
CA TYR A 95 -1.61 -12.36 -19.65
C TYR A 95 -0.09 -12.52 -19.70
N GLU A 96 0.65 -11.45 -19.94
CA GLU A 96 2.10 -11.48 -20.18
C GLU A 96 2.90 -10.66 -19.17
N ASP A 97 2.28 -9.68 -18.54
CA ASP A 97 2.93 -8.70 -17.66
C ASP A 97 2.03 -8.32 -16.45
N PRO A 98 2.56 -7.61 -15.43
CA PRO A 98 1.79 -7.23 -14.25
C PRO A 98 0.52 -6.43 -14.54
N TYR A 99 0.54 -5.56 -15.55
CA TYR A 99 -0.63 -4.72 -15.87
C TYR A 99 -1.72 -5.53 -16.60
N SER A 100 -1.36 -6.37 -17.56
CA SER A 100 -2.30 -7.29 -18.21
C SER A 100 -2.89 -8.28 -17.21
N TRP A 101 -2.09 -8.79 -16.28
CA TRP A 101 -2.55 -9.60 -15.16
C TRP A 101 -3.59 -8.89 -14.30
N LEU A 102 -3.35 -7.62 -13.92
CA LEU A 102 -4.32 -6.80 -13.19
C LEU A 102 -5.64 -6.70 -13.95
N GLN A 103 -5.60 -6.48 -15.27
CA GLN A 103 -6.81 -6.40 -16.09
C GLN A 103 -7.57 -7.73 -16.16
N ILE A 104 -6.86 -8.86 -16.18
CA ILE A 104 -7.50 -10.19 -16.15
C ILE A 104 -8.19 -10.42 -14.81
N ILE A 105 -7.60 -10.02 -13.68
CA ILE A 105 -8.27 -10.14 -12.38
C ILE A 105 -9.55 -9.31 -12.37
N ARG A 106 -9.55 -8.08 -12.91
CA ARG A 106 -10.75 -7.23 -13.06
C ARG A 106 -11.88 -7.88 -13.84
N GLN A 107 -11.54 -8.72 -14.82
CA GLN A 107 -12.52 -9.45 -15.66
C GLN A 107 -13.00 -10.74 -15.01
N THR A 108 -12.32 -11.22 -13.98
CA THR A 108 -12.67 -12.44 -13.27
C THR A 108 -13.86 -12.18 -12.35
N GLU A 109 -14.92 -12.98 -12.47
CA GLU A 109 -16.04 -12.91 -11.53
C GLU A 109 -15.56 -13.35 -10.13
N VAL A 110 -15.55 -12.41 -9.16
CA VAL A 110 -15.13 -12.67 -7.79
C VAL A 110 -16.32 -12.82 -6.87
N LYS A 111 -16.56 -14.04 -6.38
CA LYS A 111 -17.58 -14.31 -5.37
C LYS A 111 -17.15 -13.81 -4.00
N PHE A 112 -18.09 -13.43 -3.15
CA PHE A 112 -17.81 -12.90 -1.81
C PHE A 112 -16.78 -13.73 -1.01
N ARG A 113 -16.89 -15.06 -1.03
CA ARG A 113 -15.93 -15.95 -0.35
C ARG A 113 -14.52 -15.93 -0.94
N GLN A 114 -14.34 -15.44 -2.16
CA GLN A 114 -13.05 -15.35 -2.84
C GLN A 114 -12.35 -14.04 -2.55
N ILE A 115 -13.05 -13.00 -2.08
CA ILE A 115 -12.49 -11.69 -1.76
C ILE A 115 -11.35 -11.85 -0.76
N LEU A 116 -11.60 -12.48 0.39
CA LEU A 116 -10.57 -12.72 1.41
C LEU A 116 -9.42 -13.58 0.90
N LYS A 117 -9.69 -14.51 0.00
CA LYS A 117 -8.64 -15.34 -0.61
C LYS A 117 -7.75 -14.49 -1.52
N TRP A 118 -8.31 -13.59 -2.32
CA TRP A 118 -7.54 -12.67 -3.14
C TRP A 118 -6.67 -11.73 -2.31
N VAL A 119 -7.25 -11.07 -1.30
CA VAL A 119 -6.50 -10.19 -0.40
C VAL A 119 -5.37 -10.95 0.30
N SER A 120 -5.65 -12.14 0.81
CA SER A 120 -4.65 -13.00 1.44
C SER A 120 -3.57 -13.44 0.45
N CYS A 121 -3.92 -13.75 -0.79
CA CYS A 121 -3.00 -14.11 -1.85
C CYS A 121 -2.03 -12.96 -2.15
N PHE A 122 -2.51 -11.74 -2.32
CA PHE A 122 -1.70 -10.56 -2.59
C PHE A 122 -0.73 -10.26 -1.44
N ALA A 123 -1.23 -10.27 -0.19
CA ALA A 123 -0.40 -10.02 0.98
C ALA A 123 0.68 -11.10 1.15
N LEU A 124 0.31 -12.35 0.94
CA LEU A 124 1.23 -13.49 1.03
C LEU A 124 2.29 -13.44 -0.07
N ALA A 125 1.91 -13.06 -1.30
CA ALA A 125 2.84 -12.90 -2.41
C ALA A 125 3.97 -11.90 -2.06
N VAL A 126 3.62 -10.74 -1.51
CA VAL A 126 4.61 -9.74 -1.06
C VAL A 126 5.51 -10.30 0.05
N ASN A 127 4.93 -10.99 1.03
CA ASN A 127 5.70 -11.58 2.14
C ASN A 127 6.66 -12.67 1.67
N GLU A 128 6.27 -13.48 0.69
CA GLU A 128 7.13 -14.52 0.11
C GLU A 128 8.27 -13.93 -0.74
N VAL A 129 8.01 -12.82 -1.45
CA VAL A 129 9.07 -12.06 -2.15
C VAL A 129 10.04 -11.45 -1.14
N ASN A 130 9.55 -10.83 -0.07
CA ASN A 130 10.38 -10.30 1.01
C ASN A 130 11.26 -11.40 1.65
N ALA A 131 10.68 -12.55 1.96
CA ALA A 131 11.40 -13.69 2.55
C ALA A 131 12.46 -14.26 1.60
N SER A 132 12.34 -13.98 0.30
CA SER A 132 13.30 -14.40 -0.74
C SER A 132 14.33 -13.31 -1.09
N LEU A 133 14.44 -12.26 -0.26
CA LEU A 133 15.31 -11.09 -0.48
C LEU A 133 14.98 -10.31 -1.77
N GLY A 134 13.74 -10.42 -2.25
CA GLY A 134 13.24 -9.67 -3.38
C GLY A 134 12.90 -8.23 -3.01
N ARG A 135 12.64 -7.42 -4.03
CA ARG A 135 12.30 -6.01 -3.86
C ARG A 135 10.87 -5.84 -3.34
N VAL A 136 10.71 -5.12 -2.24
CA VAL A 136 9.41 -4.75 -1.67
C VAL A 136 9.37 -3.25 -1.36
N VAL A 137 8.17 -2.68 -1.32
CA VAL A 137 7.95 -1.35 -0.73
C VAL A 137 7.79 -1.52 0.78
N THR A 138 8.74 -0.98 1.54
CA THR A 138 8.72 -1.07 3.01
C THR A 138 7.74 -0.07 3.60
N ALA A 139 6.62 -0.56 4.15
CA ALA A 139 5.61 0.31 4.77
C ALA A 139 4.73 -0.44 5.80
N PRO A 140 4.84 -0.12 7.09
CA PRO A 140 5.85 0.69 7.76
C PRO A 140 7.21 -0.03 7.89
N THR A 141 7.21 -1.36 7.79
CA THR A 141 8.39 -2.24 7.89
C THR A 141 8.30 -3.35 6.84
N ASN A 142 9.38 -4.11 6.65
CA ASN A 142 9.40 -5.23 5.72
C ASN A 142 8.43 -6.35 6.14
N GLY A 143 8.27 -6.60 7.45
CA GLY A 143 7.38 -7.65 7.95
C GLY A 143 5.90 -7.41 7.65
N SER A 144 5.49 -6.15 7.52
CA SER A 144 4.12 -5.75 7.22
C SER A 144 3.91 -5.22 5.79
N ALA A 145 4.93 -5.30 4.93
CA ALA A 145 4.92 -4.72 3.58
C ALA A 145 3.81 -5.26 2.66
N GLY A 146 3.19 -6.38 3.00
CA GLY A 146 2.10 -6.98 2.23
C GLY A 146 0.73 -6.31 2.42
N VAL A 147 0.51 -5.55 3.51
CA VAL A 147 -0.83 -5.03 3.84
C VAL A 147 -1.28 -3.94 2.86
N ILE A 148 -0.48 -2.89 2.69
CA ILE A 148 -0.81 -1.75 1.83
C ILE A 148 -1.07 -2.18 0.37
N PRO A 149 -0.16 -2.93 -0.30
CA PRO A 149 -0.39 -3.33 -1.68
C PRO A 149 -1.58 -4.27 -1.84
N ALA A 150 -1.83 -5.18 -0.87
CA ALA A 150 -2.97 -6.10 -0.95
C ALA A 150 -4.32 -5.36 -0.86
N VAL A 151 -4.44 -4.36 0.01
CA VAL A 151 -5.66 -3.57 0.16
C VAL A 151 -5.86 -2.65 -1.04
N LEU A 152 -4.82 -2.00 -1.54
CA LEU A 152 -4.91 -1.19 -2.76
C LEU A 152 -5.28 -2.04 -3.97
N MET A 153 -4.67 -3.22 -4.13
CA MET A 153 -5.01 -4.14 -5.22
C MET A 153 -6.46 -4.61 -5.13
N TYR A 154 -6.96 -4.96 -3.92
CA TYR A 154 -8.37 -5.27 -3.70
C TYR A 154 -9.28 -4.15 -4.20
N TYR A 155 -8.99 -2.90 -3.82
CA TYR A 155 -9.79 -1.76 -4.26
C TYR A 155 -9.81 -1.62 -5.79
N LEU A 156 -8.65 -1.74 -6.44
CA LEU A 156 -8.50 -1.56 -7.88
C LEU A 156 -9.13 -2.66 -8.72
N VAL A 157 -9.13 -3.92 -8.25
CA VAL A 157 -9.51 -5.07 -9.08
C VAL A 157 -10.83 -5.72 -8.68
N ILE A 158 -11.33 -5.45 -7.49
CA ILE A 158 -12.58 -6.08 -6.99
C ILE A 158 -13.64 -5.02 -6.70
N GLU A 159 -13.27 -3.94 -6.00
CA GLU A 159 -14.24 -2.95 -5.52
C GLU A 159 -14.57 -1.90 -6.60
N ASN A 160 -13.55 -1.34 -7.25
CA ASN A 160 -13.73 -0.28 -8.23
C ASN A 160 -12.90 -0.50 -9.50
N HIS A 161 -13.47 -1.20 -10.46
CA HIS A 161 -12.80 -1.51 -11.73
C HIS A 161 -12.49 -0.27 -12.59
N LYS A 162 -13.07 0.90 -12.27
CA LYS A 162 -12.79 2.17 -12.96
C LYS A 162 -11.69 2.98 -12.30
N ALA A 163 -11.24 2.56 -11.11
CA ALA A 163 -10.17 3.24 -10.40
C ALA A 163 -8.85 3.16 -11.18
N GLY A 164 -8.08 4.23 -11.11
CA GLY A 164 -6.82 4.38 -11.84
C GLY A 164 -5.79 5.16 -11.04
N GLU A 165 -4.90 5.86 -11.74
CA GLU A 165 -3.78 6.59 -11.15
C GLU A 165 -4.20 7.60 -10.09
N LYS A 166 -5.34 8.25 -10.25
CA LYS A 166 -5.86 9.23 -9.29
C LYS A 166 -6.08 8.58 -7.92
N GLU A 167 -6.80 7.47 -7.89
CA GLU A 167 -7.12 6.74 -6.67
C GLU A 167 -5.87 6.09 -6.05
N ILE A 168 -4.96 5.56 -6.90
CA ILE A 168 -3.65 5.04 -6.46
C ILE A 168 -2.87 6.13 -5.72
N LYS A 169 -2.73 7.31 -6.31
CA LYS A 169 -2.00 8.43 -5.70
C LYS A 169 -2.65 8.88 -4.38
N GLN A 170 -3.97 9.03 -4.37
CA GLN A 170 -4.70 9.39 -3.15
C GLN A 170 -4.50 8.37 -2.03
N PHE A 171 -4.61 7.09 -2.35
CA PHE A 171 -4.41 6.00 -1.41
C PHE A 171 -3.00 6.03 -0.80
N LEU A 172 -1.98 6.14 -1.65
CA LEU A 172 -0.58 6.13 -1.19
C LEU A 172 -0.22 7.36 -0.37
N MET A 173 -0.72 8.55 -0.72
CA MET A 173 -0.50 9.77 0.06
C MET A 173 -1.12 9.66 1.46
N VAL A 174 -2.35 9.18 1.57
CA VAL A 174 -2.99 8.99 2.89
C VAL A 174 -2.27 7.92 3.70
N ALA A 175 -1.98 6.77 3.11
CA ALA A 175 -1.23 5.71 3.80
C ALA A 175 0.12 6.22 4.32
N GLY A 176 0.85 6.98 3.49
CA GLY A 176 2.13 7.57 3.86
C GLY A 176 2.03 8.54 5.03
N GLU A 177 1.05 9.43 5.04
CA GLU A 177 0.85 10.39 6.12
C GLU A 177 0.50 9.72 7.44
N ILE A 178 -0.43 8.77 7.43
CA ILE A 178 -0.77 8.01 8.64
C ILE A 178 0.45 7.25 9.16
N GLY A 179 1.23 6.63 8.27
CA GLY A 179 2.50 5.99 8.65
C GLY A 179 3.51 6.95 9.25
N SER A 180 3.60 8.18 8.73
CA SER A 180 4.44 9.26 9.26
C SER A 180 4.06 9.65 10.68
N ILE A 181 2.77 9.82 10.95
CA ILE A 181 2.25 10.14 12.30
C ILE A 181 2.64 9.04 13.29
N PHE A 182 2.45 7.76 12.92
CA PHE A 182 2.86 6.65 13.78
C PHE A 182 4.37 6.60 14.01
N LYS A 183 5.17 6.87 12.96
CA LYS A 183 6.64 6.90 13.07
C LYS A 183 7.13 7.98 14.03
N LYS A 184 6.44 9.13 14.09
CA LYS A 184 6.77 10.24 15.00
C LYS A 184 6.32 9.98 16.44
N GLY A 185 5.14 9.40 16.62
CA GLY A 185 4.48 9.28 17.92
C GLY A 185 4.57 7.92 18.63
N ALA A 186 4.99 6.87 17.93
CA ALA A 186 5.01 5.50 18.47
C ALA A 186 6.17 4.67 17.91
N THR A 187 6.40 3.49 18.51
CA THR A 187 7.31 2.51 17.90
C THR A 187 6.59 1.75 16.77
N ILE A 188 7.29 1.60 15.64
CA ILE A 188 6.89 0.74 14.53
C ILE A 188 7.78 -0.51 14.45
N SER A 189 8.67 -0.70 15.42
CA SER A 189 9.65 -1.78 15.44
C SER A 189 9.09 -3.04 16.09
N ALA A 190 9.15 -4.17 15.39
CA ALA A 190 8.81 -5.47 15.95
C ALA A 190 9.69 -5.85 17.14
N ALA A 191 10.95 -5.41 17.16
CA ALA A 191 11.86 -5.68 18.26
C ALA A 191 11.43 -4.96 19.57
N MET A 192 10.78 -3.80 19.47
CA MET A 192 10.32 -3.02 20.62
C MET A 192 8.87 -3.26 20.98
N GLY A 193 7.99 -3.32 20.00
CA GLY A 193 6.53 -3.41 20.19
C GLY A 193 5.90 -4.73 19.74
N GLY A 194 6.70 -5.70 19.28
CA GLY A 194 6.22 -6.95 18.71
C GLY A 194 5.64 -6.77 17.30
N CYS A 195 5.28 -7.88 16.65
CA CYS A 195 4.69 -7.87 15.30
C CYS A 195 3.40 -7.04 15.20
N GLN A 196 2.69 -6.86 16.32
CA GLN A 196 1.47 -6.05 16.35
C GLN A 196 1.76 -4.56 16.11
N ALA A 197 2.91 -4.04 16.50
CA ALA A 197 3.32 -2.66 16.18
C ALA A 197 3.42 -2.45 14.67
N GLU A 198 3.93 -3.43 13.93
CA GLU A 198 4.04 -3.39 12.47
C GLU A 198 2.66 -3.54 11.80
N ILE A 199 1.93 -4.61 12.14
CA ILE A 199 0.64 -4.94 11.52
C ILE A 199 -0.44 -3.93 11.94
N GLY A 200 -0.46 -3.48 13.18
CA GLY A 200 -1.40 -2.45 13.63
C GLY A 200 -1.22 -1.14 12.87
N VAL A 201 0.02 -0.69 12.68
CA VAL A 201 0.31 0.53 11.92
C VAL A 201 -0.05 0.37 10.45
N SER A 202 0.36 -0.72 9.80
CA SER A 202 0.01 -0.93 8.38
C SER A 202 -1.49 -1.07 8.15
N SER A 203 -2.21 -1.67 9.11
CA SER A 203 -3.67 -1.76 9.06
C SER A 203 -4.34 -0.39 9.20
N ALA A 204 -3.86 0.47 10.10
CA ALA A 204 -4.35 1.84 10.24
C ALA A 204 -4.07 2.66 8.98
N MET A 205 -2.87 2.53 8.39
CA MET A 205 -2.51 3.16 7.11
C MET A 205 -3.47 2.75 5.99
N ALA A 206 -3.71 1.45 5.85
CA ALA A 206 -4.60 0.91 4.83
C ALA A 206 -6.07 1.30 5.06
N ALA A 207 -6.54 1.31 6.31
CA ALA A 207 -7.90 1.69 6.66
C ALA A 207 -8.19 3.15 6.31
N ALA A 208 -7.32 4.09 6.73
CA ALA A 208 -7.46 5.50 6.41
C ALA A 208 -7.40 5.77 4.90
N ALA A 209 -6.48 5.12 4.20
CA ALA A 209 -6.37 5.23 2.75
C ALA A 209 -7.62 4.69 2.03
N SER A 210 -8.15 3.56 2.49
CA SER A 210 -9.39 2.99 1.98
C SER A 210 -10.57 3.93 2.22
N ASN A 211 -10.72 4.45 3.44
CA ASN A 211 -11.77 5.43 3.76
C ASN A 211 -11.80 6.57 2.75
N GLN A 212 -10.65 7.14 2.41
CA GLN A 212 -10.60 8.22 1.45
C GLN A 212 -11.04 7.80 0.04
N VAL A 213 -10.56 6.68 -0.50
CA VAL A 213 -10.90 6.26 -1.87
C VAL A 213 -12.33 5.73 -1.98
N PHE A 214 -12.92 5.27 -0.88
CA PHE A 214 -14.35 4.96 -0.77
C PHE A 214 -15.24 6.21 -0.64
N GLY A 215 -14.67 7.39 -0.51
CA GLY A 215 -15.41 8.65 -0.43
C GLY A 215 -15.74 9.08 1.00
N GLY A 216 -15.21 8.43 2.01
CA GLY A 216 -15.36 8.81 3.41
C GLY A 216 -14.72 10.16 3.74
N SER A 217 -15.18 10.81 4.82
CA SER A 217 -14.61 12.05 5.31
C SER A 217 -13.35 11.83 6.12
N PRO A 218 -12.51 12.87 6.33
CA PRO A 218 -11.33 12.75 7.20
C PRO A 218 -11.65 12.35 8.65
N GLN A 219 -12.87 12.65 9.13
CA GLN A 219 -13.31 12.32 10.50
C GLN A 219 -13.71 10.85 10.69
N GLN A 220 -14.07 10.16 9.62
CA GLN A 220 -14.40 8.73 9.63
C GLN A 220 -13.16 7.85 9.69
#